data_3918c3dd155a5fdacd6aac433cae202a
#
_entry.id   3918c3dd155a5fdacd6aac433cae202a
#
_cell.length_a   1.000
_cell.length_b   1.000
_cell.length_c   1.000
_cell.angle_alpha   90.00
_cell.angle_beta   90.00
_cell.angle_gamma   90.00
#
_symmetry.space_group_name_H-M   'P 1'
#
loop_
_entity.id
_entity.type
_entity.pdbx_description
1 polymer ?
#
loop_
_entity_poly.entity_id
_entity_poly.type
_entity_poly.pdbx_seq_one_letter_code
_entity_poly.pdbx_strand_id
1 'polypeptide(L)'
;RKQHLKMSTRQHFKLLRDPFADPQGVEDVYLNPDSRFVRETMHDAAVNGNFLAVVGESGSGKSTLREELVERLRLNGESVIVVEPYTLSMAESEKNGKPLRAPHIAEAIISTVSPGTSVPPSPEMRARKLHKVLVESSRAGFRHCLVIEEAHDLHMHTLKALKRFWELKDGMRRLLSIILIGQTELRDKLSSTQSDVREVVQRCDVVELPPIKQPGDFLAFRFQRAGACLEDVFSPDGIEELHDQLIVARGLNSAGVYLGYPLAISNFAIAAMNLAAELGFDLVDADIVRQVQP
;
A
#
# COMPACT_ATOMS: atom_id res chain seq x y z
N ARG A 1 -5.42 -0.59 15.91
CA ARG A 1 -6.50 -1.51 15.51
C ARG A 1 -7.59 -0.73 14.78
N LYS A 2 -8.16 -1.25 13.69
CA LYS A 2 -9.20 -0.55 12.92
C LYS A 2 -10.45 -0.37 13.79
N GLN A 3 -10.96 0.86 13.87
CA GLN A 3 -12.23 1.20 14.51
C GLN A 3 -13.40 0.86 13.57
N HIS A 4 -14.59 0.67 14.13
CA HIS A 4 -15.79 0.37 13.36
C HIS A 4 -16.91 1.35 13.67
N LEU A 5 -17.58 1.81 12.62
CA LEU A 5 -18.75 2.65 12.74
C LEU A 5 -19.96 1.80 13.16
N LYS A 6 -20.55 2.12 14.32
CA LYS A 6 -21.70 1.39 14.86
C LYS A 6 -22.94 1.62 13.97
N MET A 7 -23.82 0.62 13.92
CA MET A 7 -25.08 0.76 13.17
C MET A 7 -25.95 1.90 13.74
N SER A 8 -25.99 2.03 15.07
CA SER A 8 -26.70 3.13 15.75
C SER A 8 -26.16 4.51 15.34
N THR A 9 -24.85 4.64 15.18
CA THR A 9 -24.18 5.86 14.71
C THR A 9 -24.58 6.20 13.28
N ARG A 10 -24.61 5.19 12.41
CA ARG A 10 -25.08 5.38 11.02
C ARG A 10 -26.53 5.85 10.97
N GLN A 11 -27.39 5.29 11.79
CA GLN A 11 -28.80 5.70 11.91
C GLN A 11 -28.91 7.12 12.44
N HIS A 12 -28.15 7.46 13.48
CA HIS A 12 -28.15 8.80 14.10
C HIS A 12 -27.80 9.89 13.07
N PHE A 13 -26.74 9.69 12.29
CA PHE A 13 -26.31 10.65 11.24
C PHE A 13 -26.99 10.41 9.88
N LYS A 14 -27.96 9.51 9.80
CA LYS A 14 -28.72 9.20 8.56
C LYS A 14 -27.83 8.78 7.38
N LEU A 15 -26.76 8.05 7.67
CA LEU A 15 -25.82 7.57 6.66
C LEU A 15 -26.33 6.28 6.01
N LEU A 16 -26.63 6.33 4.73
CA LEU A 16 -27.06 5.17 3.95
C LEU A 16 -25.91 4.18 3.74
N ARG A 17 -24.70 4.68 3.53
CA ARG A 17 -23.47 3.89 3.37
C ARG A 17 -22.45 4.27 4.44
N ASP A 18 -21.53 3.36 4.72
CA ASP A 18 -20.42 3.61 5.62
C ASP A 18 -19.33 4.39 4.87
N PRO A 19 -19.01 5.65 5.27
CA PRO A 19 -17.94 6.43 4.65
C PRO A 19 -16.54 5.79 4.80
N PHE A 20 -16.38 4.89 5.77
CA PHE A 20 -15.11 4.24 6.09
C PHE A 20 -15.00 2.80 5.57
N ALA A 21 -15.97 2.37 4.76
CA ALA A 21 -15.90 1.09 4.07
C ALA A 21 -14.68 1.01 3.14
N ASP A 22 -14.18 -0.19 2.92
CA ASP A 22 -13.06 -0.40 2.01
C ASP A 22 -13.46 0.02 0.58
N PRO A 23 -12.54 0.62 -0.19
CA PRO A 23 -12.80 0.99 -1.59
C PRO A 23 -13.28 -0.20 -2.42
N GLN A 24 -14.27 0.04 -3.28
CA GLN A 24 -14.82 -0.98 -4.17
C GLN A 24 -14.38 -0.79 -5.62
N GLY A 25 -13.78 0.35 -5.94
CA GLY A 25 -13.25 0.67 -7.26
C GLY A 25 -12.19 1.76 -7.18
N VAL A 26 -11.54 2.03 -8.30
CA VAL A 26 -10.48 3.05 -8.40
C VAL A 26 -10.98 4.45 -8.04
N GLU A 27 -12.25 4.72 -8.30
CA GLU A 27 -12.90 6.01 -7.98
C GLU A 27 -13.12 6.23 -6.48
N ASP A 28 -13.03 5.19 -5.66
CA ASP A 28 -13.16 5.29 -4.20
C ASP A 28 -11.83 5.57 -3.50
N VAL A 29 -10.73 5.64 -4.25
CA VAL A 29 -9.39 5.89 -3.71
C VAL A 29 -9.15 7.39 -3.65
N TYR A 30 -8.94 7.91 -2.43
CA TYR A 30 -8.58 9.31 -2.24
C TYR A 30 -7.15 9.59 -2.70
N LEU A 31 -7.01 10.61 -3.53
CA LEU A 31 -5.72 11.05 -4.06
C LEU A 31 -5.55 12.56 -3.83
N ASN A 32 -4.56 12.91 -3.02
CA ASN A 32 -3.99 14.25 -2.99
C ASN A 32 -2.77 14.32 -3.94
N PRO A 33 -2.11 15.47 -4.12
CA PRO A 33 -0.93 15.57 -4.99
C PRO A 33 0.17 14.57 -4.65
N ASP A 34 0.44 14.34 -3.36
CA ASP A 34 1.50 13.42 -2.91
C ASP A 34 1.16 11.95 -3.22
N SER A 35 -0.04 11.50 -2.88
CA SER A 35 -0.47 10.12 -3.17
C SER A 35 -0.67 9.88 -4.66
N ARG A 36 -1.08 10.90 -5.42
CA ARG A 36 -1.15 10.86 -6.88
C ARG A 36 0.24 10.66 -7.48
N PHE A 37 1.24 11.37 -6.99
CA PHE A 37 2.63 11.18 -7.43
C PHE A 37 3.12 9.75 -7.18
N VAL A 38 2.88 9.20 -6.00
CA VAL A 38 3.23 7.80 -5.67
C VAL A 38 2.50 6.83 -6.60
N ARG A 39 1.20 7.01 -6.81
CA ARG A 39 0.40 6.20 -7.73
C ARG A 39 0.96 6.19 -9.14
N GLU A 40 1.27 7.37 -9.70
CA GLU A 40 1.82 7.49 -11.06
C GLU A 40 3.21 6.87 -11.15
N THR A 41 4.05 7.04 -10.12
CA THR A 41 5.36 6.41 -10.06
C THR A 41 5.25 4.88 -10.02
N MET A 42 4.29 4.33 -9.30
CA MET A 42 4.02 2.88 -9.30
C MET A 42 3.58 2.38 -10.68
N HIS A 43 2.68 3.10 -11.34
CA HIS A 43 2.23 2.75 -12.68
C HIS A 43 3.37 2.80 -13.69
N ASP A 44 4.17 3.87 -13.67
CA ASP A 44 5.34 4.01 -14.53
C ASP A 44 6.35 2.87 -14.31
N ALA A 45 6.61 2.53 -13.05
CA ALA A 45 7.48 1.40 -12.72
C ALA A 45 6.95 0.08 -13.28
N ALA A 46 5.65 -0.19 -13.15
CA ALA A 46 5.03 -1.43 -13.62
C ALA A 46 5.13 -1.61 -15.14
N VAL A 47 4.95 -0.53 -15.91
CA VAL A 47 4.95 -0.58 -17.39
C VAL A 47 6.33 -0.45 -18.02
N ASN A 48 7.30 0.16 -17.34
CA ASN A 48 8.61 0.48 -17.91
C ASN A 48 9.78 -0.39 -17.41
N GLY A 49 9.50 -1.41 -16.60
CA GLY A 49 10.52 -2.33 -16.12
C GLY A 49 11.43 -1.72 -15.05
N ASN A 50 10.91 -0.84 -14.20
CA ASN A 50 11.68 -0.20 -13.14
C ASN A 50 11.70 -1.06 -11.87
N PHE A 51 12.65 -0.75 -10.98
CA PHE A 51 12.73 -1.30 -9.65
C PHE A 51 12.42 -0.19 -8.63
N LEU A 52 11.27 -0.30 -7.95
CA LEU A 52 10.71 0.74 -7.09
C LEU A 52 10.44 0.19 -5.70
N ALA A 53 10.74 0.95 -4.66
CA ALA A 53 10.27 0.73 -3.31
C ALA A 53 9.30 1.84 -2.91
N VAL A 54 8.11 1.46 -2.45
CA VAL A 54 7.09 2.35 -1.89
C VAL A 54 7.08 2.18 -0.38
N VAL A 55 7.42 3.23 0.31
CA VAL A 55 7.61 3.24 1.77
C VAL A 55 6.56 4.13 2.42
N GLY A 56 6.10 3.74 3.58
CA GLY A 56 5.18 4.54 4.39
C GLY A 56 4.84 3.84 5.70
N GLU A 57 4.36 4.63 6.65
CA GLU A 57 3.89 4.13 7.94
C GLU A 57 2.72 3.14 7.78
N SER A 58 2.50 2.34 8.80
CA SER A 58 1.31 1.50 8.88
C SER A 58 0.04 2.34 8.79
N GLY A 59 -0.91 1.94 7.96
CA GLY A 59 -2.14 2.69 7.73
C GLY A 59 -2.00 3.93 6.83
N SER A 60 -0.88 4.08 6.11
CA SER A 60 -0.65 5.19 5.17
C SER A 60 -1.38 5.05 3.83
N GLY A 61 -1.97 3.89 3.53
CA GLY A 61 -2.69 3.64 2.29
C GLY A 61 -1.88 2.94 1.19
N LYS A 62 -0.73 2.40 1.50
CA LYS A 62 0.13 1.67 0.54
C LYS A 62 -0.59 0.52 -0.14
N SER A 63 -1.25 -0.33 0.64
CA SER A 63 -2.00 -1.48 0.11
C SER A 63 -3.17 -1.05 -0.77
N THR A 64 -3.83 0.05 -0.42
CA THR A 64 -4.89 0.63 -1.25
C THR A 64 -4.36 1.10 -2.60
N LEU A 65 -3.19 1.74 -2.64
CA LEU A 65 -2.55 2.14 -3.90
C LEU A 65 -2.10 0.93 -4.73
N ARG A 66 -1.66 -0.15 -4.08
CA ARG A 66 -1.37 -1.42 -4.77
C ARG A 66 -2.63 -2.00 -5.43
N GLU A 67 -3.71 -2.08 -4.70
CA GLU A 67 -5.00 -2.58 -5.24
C GLU A 67 -5.49 -1.71 -6.38
N GLU A 68 -5.37 -0.39 -6.24
CA GLU A 68 -5.72 0.57 -7.30
C GLU A 68 -4.86 0.37 -8.56
N LEU A 69 -3.55 0.16 -8.39
CA LEU A 69 -2.64 -0.11 -9.51
C LEU A 69 -3.07 -1.35 -10.29
N VAL A 70 -3.30 -2.46 -9.60
CA VAL A 70 -3.70 -3.74 -10.22
C VAL A 70 -5.03 -3.58 -10.96
N GLU A 71 -6.02 -2.95 -10.34
CA GLU A 71 -7.33 -2.74 -10.94
C GLU A 71 -7.27 -1.78 -12.14
N ARG A 72 -6.48 -0.72 -12.05
CA ARG A 72 -6.30 0.24 -13.14
C ARG A 72 -5.60 -0.37 -14.35
N LEU A 73 -4.57 -1.18 -14.15
CA LEU A 73 -3.92 -1.93 -15.23
C LEU A 73 -4.91 -2.84 -15.95
N ARG A 74 -5.79 -3.49 -15.19
CA ARG A 74 -6.84 -4.35 -15.75
C ARG A 74 -7.88 -3.54 -16.54
N LEU A 75 -8.38 -2.44 -15.98
CA LEU A 75 -9.39 -1.59 -16.62
C LEU A 75 -8.88 -0.91 -17.89
N ASN A 76 -7.62 -0.51 -17.92
CA ASN A 76 -6.98 0.11 -19.09
C ASN A 76 -6.62 -0.92 -20.17
N GLY A 77 -6.82 -2.21 -19.93
CA GLY A 77 -6.46 -3.28 -20.87
C GLY A 77 -4.95 -3.35 -21.13
N GLU A 78 -4.14 -2.92 -20.18
CA GLU A 78 -2.69 -2.99 -20.31
C GLU A 78 -2.22 -4.44 -20.18
N SER A 79 -1.32 -4.85 -21.10
CA SER A 79 -0.78 -6.22 -21.14
C SER A 79 0.31 -6.43 -20.10
N VAL A 80 0.02 -6.13 -18.84
CA VAL A 80 0.92 -6.32 -17.70
C VAL A 80 0.41 -7.46 -16.84
N ILE A 81 1.22 -8.52 -16.71
CA ILE A 81 0.94 -9.62 -15.79
C ILE A 81 1.52 -9.23 -14.44
N VAL A 82 0.65 -9.06 -13.45
CA VAL A 82 1.05 -8.77 -12.07
C VAL A 82 1.26 -10.07 -11.32
N VAL A 83 2.44 -10.23 -10.73
CA VAL A 83 2.82 -11.38 -9.90
C VAL A 83 2.87 -10.94 -8.45
N GLU A 84 1.99 -11.50 -7.63
CA GLU A 84 1.92 -11.25 -6.19
C GLU A 84 2.20 -12.55 -5.43
N PRO A 85 3.45 -12.82 -5.00
CA PRO A 85 3.82 -14.11 -4.42
C PRO A 85 3.17 -14.40 -3.06
N TYR A 86 2.43 -13.45 -2.52
CA TYR A 86 1.94 -13.46 -1.14
C TYR A 86 0.65 -14.25 -0.88
N THR A 87 -0.17 -14.59 -1.88
CA THR A 87 -1.61 -14.78 -1.64
C THR A 87 -2.06 -16.12 -1.07
N LEU A 88 -1.36 -17.22 -1.23
CA LEU A 88 -1.86 -18.53 -0.74
C LEU A 88 -0.85 -19.37 0.06
N SER A 89 0.42 -19.35 -0.30
CA SER A 89 1.44 -20.15 0.39
C SER A 89 1.93 -19.54 1.70
N MET A 90 1.72 -18.25 1.92
CA MET A 90 2.16 -17.55 3.14
C MET A 90 1.13 -17.58 4.26
N ALA A 91 -0.15 -17.81 4.00
CA ALA A 91 -1.13 -18.07 5.05
C ALA A 91 -0.76 -19.31 5.89
N GLU A 92 -0.08 -20.28 5.29
CA GLU A 92 0.51 -21.41 6.00
C GLU A 92 1.87 -21.06 6.67
N SER A 93 2.63 -20.11 6.08
CA SER A 93 3.94 -19.68 6.61
C SER A 93 3.82 -18.61 7.69
N GLU A 94 2.76 -17.81 7.74
CA GLU A 94 2.50 -16.86 8.83
C GLU A 94 2.41 -17.56 10.19
N LYS A 95 1.89 -18.79 10.21
CA LYS A 95 1.91 -19.62 11.44
C LYS A 95 3.32 -19.99 11.90
N ASN A 96 4.32 -19.91 11.02
CA ASN A 96 5.70 -20.31 11.29
C ASN A 96 6.73 -19.17 11.20
N GLY A 97 6.30 -17.92 10.95
CA GLY A 97 7.17 -16.74 10.91
C GLY A 97 8.31 -16.81 9.87
N LYS A 98 8.12 -17.54 8.77
CA LYS A 98 9.18 -17.67 7.75
C LYS A 98 9.03 -16.59 6.68
N PRO A 99 10.09 -15.78 6.46
CA PRO A 99 10.05 -14.74 5.42
C PRO A 99 10.05 -15.34 4.01
N LEU A 100 9.52 -14.58 3.06
CA LEU A 100 9.52 -14.92 1.63
C LEU A 100 10.96 -15.07 1.11
N ARG A 101 11.24 -16.15 0.39
CA ARG A 101 12.56 -16.48 -0.14
C ARG A 101 12.59 -16.50 -1.66
N ALA A 102 13.77 -16.31 -2.24
CA ALA A 102 13.99 -16.29 -3.68
C ALA A 102 13.39 -17.49 -4.45
N PRO A 103 13.50 -18.75 -3.99
CA PRO A 103 12.87 -19.88 -4.67
C PRO A 103 11.34 -19.76 -4.78
N HIS A 104 10.67 -19.30 -3.73
CA HIS A 104 9.21 -19.10 -3.73
C HIS A 104 8.79 -17.97 -4.67
N ILE A 105 9.59 -16.91 -4.76
CA ILE A 105 9.34 -15.80 -5.69
C ILE A 105 9.49 -16.29 -7.13
N ALA A 106 10.55 -17.03 -7.44
CA ALA A 106 10.75 -17.62 -8.78
C ALA A 106 9.59 -18.56 -9.16
N GLU A 107 9.14 -19.39 -8.24
CA GLU A 107 8.00 -20.28 -8.42
C GLU A 107 6.71 -19.49 -8.69
N ALA A 108 6.45 -18.45 -7.92
CA ALA A 108 5.29 -17.57 -8.11
C ALA A 108 5.29 -16.90 -9.49
N ILE A 109 6.44 -16.42 -9.95
CA ILE A 109 6.56 -15.83 -11.29
C ILE A 109 6.27 -16.86 -12.35
N ILE A 110 6.91 -18.04 -12.30
CA ILE A 110 6.72 -19.11 -13.29
C ILE A 110 5.24 -19.53 -13.34
N SER A 111 4.64 -19.79 -12.18
CA SER A 111 3.26 -20.27 -12.09
C SER A 111 2.22 -19.25 -12.55
N THR A 112 2.48 -17.96 -12.32
CA THR A 112 1.58 -16.88 -12.73
C THR A 112 1.70 -16.58 -14.22
N VAL A 113 2.91 -16.53 -14.74
CA VAL A 113 3.18 -16.18 -16.15
C VAL A 113 2.88 -17.36 -17.08
N SER A 114 3.13 -18.58 -16.64
CA SER A 114 2.88 -19.81 -17.41
C SER A 114 2.15 -20.85 -16.56
N PRO A 115 0.83 -20.71 -16.37
CA PRO A 115 0.03 -21.64 -15.57
C PRO A 115 0.16 -23.08 -16.08
N GLY A 116 0.23 -24.03 -15.15
CA GLY A 116 0.39 -25.46 -15.47
C GLY A 116 1.81 -25.90 -15.81
N THR A 117 2.76 -24.98 -15.84
CA THR A 117 4.17 -25.33 -16.04
C THR A 117 4.79 -25.87 -14.75
N SER A 118 5.48 -26.99 -14.83
CA SER A 118 6.21 -27.55 -13.70
C SER A 118 7.43 -26.70 -13.34
N VAL A 119 7.63 -26.49 -12.03
CA VAL A 119 8.78 -25.74 -11.52
C VAL A 119 9.91 -26.71 -11.15
N PRO A 120 11.09 -26.60 -11.79
CA PRO A 120 12.20 -27.50 -11.49
C PRO A 120 12.71 -27.36 -10.05
N PRO A 121 13.08 -28.44 -9.37
CA PRO A 121 13.61 -28.39 -8.02
C PRO A 121 15.04 -27.82 -7.94
N SER A 122 15.84 -28.02 -8.99
CA SER A 122 17.19 -27.50 -9.07
C SER A 122 17.22 -25.98 -9.22
N PRO A 123 18.01 -25.23 -8.43
CA PRO A 123 18.13 -23.78 -8.55
C PRO A 123 18.54 -23.31 -9.96
N GLU A 124 19.48 -24.01 -10.58
CA GLU A 124 19.94 -23.67 -11.93
C GLU A 124 18.84 -23.88 -12.99
N MET A 125 18.17 -25.03 -12.95
CA MET A 125 17.07 -25.34 -13.87
C MET A 125 15.90 -24.39 -13.65
N ARG A 126 15.63 -24.01 -12.40
CA ARG A 126 14.59 -23.02 -12.06
C ARG A 126 14.93 -21.65 -12.63
N ALA A 127 16.17 -21.19 -12.50
CA ALA A 127 16.60 -19.92 -13.06
C ALA A 127 16.49 -19.88 -14.59
N ARG A 128 16.89 -20.96 -15.26
CA ARG A 128 16.72 -21.12 -16.72
C ARG A 128 15.26 -21.13 -17.13
N LYS A 129 14.42 -21.83 -16.38
CA LYS A 129 12.98 -21.90 -16.61
C LYS A 129 12.31 -20.54 -16.44
N LEU A 130 12.67 -19.81 -15.38
CA LEU A 130 12.21 -18.45 -15.13
C LEU A 130 12.52 -17.52 -16.30
N HIS A 131 13.76 -17.50 -16.74
CA HIS A 131 14.18 -16.67 -17.87
C HIS A 131 13.42 -17.04 -19.15
N LYS A 132 13.32 -18.34 -19.47
CA LYS A 132 12.61 -18.83 -20.64
C LYS A 132 11.15 -18.40 -20.64
N VAL A 133 10.43 -18.61 -19.53
CA VAL A 133 9.02 -18.25 -19.38
C VAL A 133 8.80 -16.74 -19.56
N LEU A 134 9.65 -15.92 -18.97
CA LEU A 134 9.58 -14.47 -19.12
C LEU A 134 9.85 -14.00 -20.55
N VAL A 135 10.85 -14.59 -21.22
CA VAL A 135 11.16 -14.28 -22.63
C VAL A 135 10.00 -14.64 -23.54
N GLU A 136 9.46 -15.86 -23.43
CA GLU A 136 8.33 -16.31 -24.25
C GLU A 136 7.10 -15.42 -24.07
N SER A 137 6.75 -15.08 -22.82
CA SER A 137 5.65 -14.19 -22.52
C SER A 137 5.89 -12.76 -23.02
N SER A 138 7.10 -12.24 -22.87
CA SER A 138 7.47 -10.91 -23.40
C SER A 138 7.36 -10.84 -24.91
N ARG A 139 7.79 -11.89 -25.62
CA ARG A 139 7.68 -11.96 -27.09
C ARG A 139 6.23 -12.11 -27.56
N ALA A 140 5.36 -12.65 -26.69
CA ALA A 140 3.91 -12.69 -26.92
C ALA A 140 3.20 -11.35 -26.66
N GLY A 141 3.95 -10.29 -26.24
CA GLY A 141 3.44 -8.94 -26.04
C GLY A 141 3.12 -8.57 -24.61
N PHE A 142 3.43 -9.43 -23.63
CA PHE A 142 3.18 -9.14 -22.22
C PHE A 142 4.36 -8.47 -21.53
N ARG A 143 4.06 -7.68 -20.51
CA ARG A 143 5.01 -7.18 -19.52
C ARG A 143 4.73 -7.86 -18.19
N HIS A 144 5.69 -7.84 -17.28
CA HIS A 144 5.58 -8.53 -16.00
C HIS A 144 5.97 -7.58 -14.88
N CYS A 145 5.15 -7.52 -13.84
CA CYS A 145 5.40 -6.73 -12.65
C CYS A 145 5.28 -7.59 -11.40
N LEU A 146 6.37 -7.75 -10.68
CA LEU A 146 6.41 -8.42 -9.39
C LEU A 146 6.11 -7.39 -8.30
N VAL A 147 5.08 -7.64 -7.50
CA VAL A 147 4.70 -6.78 -6.36
C VAL A 147 4.84 -7.57 -5.07
N ILE A 148 5.64 -7.07 -4.14
CA ILE A 148 5.87 -7.70 -2.84
C ILE A 148 5.45 -6.72 -1.74
N GLU A 149 4.46 -7.09 -0.95
CA GLU A 149 4.09 -6.39 0.26
C GLU A 149 4.94 -6.83 1.46
N GLU A 150 4.92 -6.05 2.54
CA GLU A 150 5.71 -6.28 3.77
C GLU A 150 7.20 -6.52 3.46
N ALA A 151 7.74 -5.82 2.46
CA ALA A 151 9.10 -6.02 1.95
C ALA A 151 10.19 -5.65 2.98
N HIS A 152 9.85 -4.92 4.05
CA HIS A 152 10.74 -4.65 5.17
C HIS A 152 11.14 -5.93 5.93
N ASP A 153 10.35 -7.00 5.84
CA ASP A 153 10.64 -8.32 6.45
C ASP A 153 11.57 -9.19 5.59
N LEU A 154 11.86 -8.79 4.35
CA LEU A 154 12.74 -9.56 3.46
C LEU A 154 14.18 -9.59 3.99
N HIS A 155 14.80 -10.77 3.94
CA HIS A 155 16.22 -10.89 4.20
C HIS A 155 17.07 -10.24 3.10
N MET A 156 18.27 -9.78 3.45
CA MET A 156 19.17 -9.10 2.52
C MET A 156 19.53 -9.96 1.31
N HIS A 157 19.74 -11.26 1.48
CA HIS A 157 20.02 -12.16 0.36
C HIS A 157 18.83 -12.33 -0.59
N THR A 158 17.57 -12.16 -0.09
CA THR A 158 16.38 -12.14 -0.95
C THR A 158 16.33 -10.86 -1.76
N LEU A 159 16.65 -9.70 -1.19
CA LEU A 159 16.77 -8.44 -1.93
C LEU A 159 17.82 -8.50 -3.03
N LYS A 160 18.96 -9.14 -2.77
CA LYS A 160 19.99 -9.40 -3.80
C LYS A 160 19.48 -10.29 -4.92
N ALA A 161 18.71 -11.33 -4.59
CA ALA A 161 18.10 -12.19 -5.59
C ALA A 161 17.08 -11.44 -6.45
N LEU A 162 16.29 -10.55 -5.85
CA LEU A 162 15.36 -9.68 -6.58
C LEU A 162 16.07 -8.78 -7.59
N LYS A 163 17.22 -8.21 -7.23
CA LYS A 163 18.06 -7.46 -8.16
C LYS A 163 18.43 -8.32 -9.36
N ARG A 164 18.87 -9.56 -9.14
CA ARG A 164 19.22 -10.50 -10.23
C ARG A 164 18.01 -10.81 -11.11
N PHE A 165 16.83 -11.01 -10.57
CA PHE A 165 15.60 -11.19 -11.35
C PHE A 165 15.28 -9.95 -12.19
N TRP A 166 15.45 -8.77 -11.63
CA TRP A 166 15.24 -7.52 -12.33
C TRP A 166 16.26 -7.29 -13.47
N GLU A 167 17.46 -7.83 -13.36
CA GLU A 167 18.50 -7.75 -14.38
C GLU A 167 18.26 -8.68 -15.58
N LEU A 168 17.30 -9.61 -15.50
CA LEU A 168 16.97 -10.49 -16.62
C LEU A 168 16.45 -9.68 -17.82
N LYS A 169 16.97 -10.01 -19.00
CA LYS A 169 16.66 -9.31 -20.25
C LYS A 169 16.46 -10.27 -21.42
N ASP A 170 15.74 -9.81 -22.43
CA ASP A 170 15.75 -10.33 -23.79
C ASP A 170 16.38 -9.25 -24.69
N GLY A 171 17.64 -9.44 -25.09
CA GLY A 171 18.43 -8.39 -25.68
C GLY A 171 18.65 -7.21 -24.72
N MET A 172 18.21 -6.02 -25.11
CA MET A 172 18.26 -4.82 -24.26
C MET A 172 16.99 -4.61 -23.42
N ARG A 173 15.93 -5.38 -23.68
CA ARG A 173 14.63 -5.20 -23.05
C ARG A 173 14.60 -5.91 -21.69
N ARG A 174 14.25 -5.17 -20.63
CA ARG A 174 13.97 -5.75 -19.32
C ARG A 174 12.68 -6.57 -19.34
N LEU A 175 12.70 -7.72 -18.68
CA LEU A 175 11.58 -8.67 -18.65
C LEU A 175 10.67 -8.48 -17.45
N LEU A 176 11.16 -7.87 -16.36
CA LEU A 176 10.46 -7.79 -15.09
C LEU A 176 10.62 -6.41 -14.47
N SER A 177 9.51 -5.79 -14.07
CA SER A 177 9.51 -4.70 -13.11
C SER A 177 9.28 -5.24 -11.70
N ILE A 178 9.80 -4.54 -10.69
CA ILE A 178 9.65 -4.92 -9.29
C ILE A 178 9.17 -3.71 -8.49
N ILE A 179 8.10 -3.91 -7.73
CA ILE A 179 7.59 -2.93 -6.77
C ILE A 179 7.61 -3.59 -5.39
N LEU A 180 8.43 -3.04 -4.49
CA LEU A 180 8.47 -3.40 -3.09
C LEU A 180 7.62 -2.42 -2.29
N ILE A 181 6.78 -2.94 -1.41
CA ILE A 181 5.93 -2.13 -0.55
C ILE A 181 6.25 -2.49 0.89
N GLY A 182 6.57 -1.49 1.72
CA GLY A 182 6.95 -1.75 3.10
C GLY A 182 6.85 -0.53 4.00
N GLN A 183 7.11 -0.76 5.27
CA GLN A 183 7.18 0.29 6.28
C GLN A 183 8.53 1.02 6.21
N THR A 184 8.73 2.02 7.05
CA THR A 184 9.90 2.90 7.03
C THR A 184 11.23 2.16 7.22
N GLU A 185 11.21 1.00 7.87
CA GLU A 185 12.37 0.11 8.02
C GLU A 185 12.92 -0.38 6.66
N LEU A 186 12.06 -0.47 5.65
CA LEU A 186 12.50 -0.80 4.29
C LEU A 186 13.43 0.28 3.74
N ARG A 187 13.11 1.56 3.94
CA ARG A 187 13.99 2.67 3.55
C ARG A 187 15.35 2.58 4.24
N ASP A 188 15.35 2.32 5.55
CA ASP A 188 16.58 2.20 6.34
C ASP A 188 17.42 1.03 5.85
N LYS A 189 16.79 -0.09 5.54
CA LYS A 189 17.42 -1.27 4.95
C LYS A 189 18.04 -0.98 3.59
N LEU A 190 17.35 -0.20 2.73
CA LEU A 190 17.82 0.19 1.40
C LEU A 190 18.83 1.36 1.43
N SER A 191 18.91 2.14 2.50
CA SER A 191 19.88 3.23 2.68
C SER A 191 21.17 2.81 3.36
N SER A 192 21.27 1.54 3.80
CA SER A 192 22.44 1.02 4.46
C SER A 192 23.72 1.14 3.59
N THR A 193 24.79 1.64 4.19
CA THR A 193 26.09 1.82 3.53
C THR A 193 26.91 0.53 3.41
N GLN A 194 26.39 -0.60 3.89
CA GLN A 194 27.05 -1.89 3.75
C GLN A 194 27.23 -2.23 2.27
N SER A 195 28.40 -2.73 1.91
CA SER A 195 28.79 -3.05 0.52
C SER A 195 27.77 -3.95 -0.18
N ASP A 196 27.16 -4.84 0.58
CA ASP A 196 26.21 -5.82 0.10
C ASP A 196 24.88 -5.23 -0.35
N VAL A 197 24.48 -4.07 0.22
CA VAL A 197 23.23 -3.38 -0.10
C VAL A 197 23.41 -2.36 -1.22
N ARG A 198 24.62 -1.83 -1.34
CA ARG A 198 24.94 -0.74 -2.27
C ARG A 198 24.51 -1.03 -3.70
N GLU A 199 24.66 -2.26 -4.15
CA GLU A 199 24.26 -2.68 -5.50
C GLU A 199 22.73 -2.70 -5.72
N VAL A 200 21.94 -3.04 -4.69
CA VAL A 200 20.48 -2.99 -4.74
C VAL A 200 20.00 -1.55 -4.70
N VAL A 201 20.56 -0.75 -3.79
CA VAL A 201 20.21 0.66 -3.58
C VAL A 201 20.42 1.50 -4.83
N GLN A 202 21.50 1.28 -5.57
CA GLN A 202 21.79 2.00 -6.81
C GLN A 202 20.79 1.73 -7.95
N ARG A 203 19.99 0.68 -7.83
CA ARG A 203 19.05 0.24 -8.87
C ARG A 203 17.58 0.41 -8.47
N CYS A 204 17.32 0.69 -7.20
CA CYS A 204 15.99 0.80 -6.65
C CYS A 204 15.66 2.27 -6.32
N ASP A 205 14.68 2.81 -7.01
CA ASP A 205 14.12 4.11 -6.65
C ASP A 205 13.24 3.95 -5.41
N VAL A 206 13.24 4.95 -4.54
CA VAL A 206 12.45 4.95 -3.29
C VAL A 206 11.51 6.14 -3.30
N VAL A 207 10.22 5.88 -3.12
CA VAL A 207 9.20 6.91 -2.89
C VAL A 207 8.53 6.67 -1.55
N GLU A 208 8.17 7.75 -0.88
CA GLU A 208 7.49 7.70 0.42
C GLU A 208 6.09 8.26 0.30
N LEU A 209 5.13 7.57 0.94
CA LEU A 209 3.75 8.02 1.05
C LEU A 209 3.59 8.80 2.36
N PRO A 210 3.50 10.16 2.30
CA PRO A 210 3.46 11.00 3.47
C PRO A 210 2.07 11.02 4.11
N PRO A 211 1.93 11.58 5.34
CA PRO A 211 0.63 11.82 5.93
C PRO A 211 -0.20 12.81 5.11
N ILE A 212 -1.52 12.74 5.28
CA ILE A 212 -2.48 13.63 4.65
C ILE A 212 -2.48 14.95 5.42
N LYS A 213 -2.06 16.05 4.78
CA LYS A 213 -1.97 17.37 5.41
C LYS A 213 -3.33 17.96 5.78
N GLN A 214 -4.36 17.66 4.99
CA GLN A 214 -5.72 18.18 5.15
C GLN A 214 -6.70 17.03 5.42
N PRO A 215 -6.87 16.60 6.69
CA PRO A 215 -7.76 15.49 7.03
C PRO A 215 -9.22 15.78 6.65
N GLY A 216 -9.64 17.05 6.65
CA GLY A 216 -10.97 17.44 6.19
C GLY A 216 -11.24 17.11 4.74
N ASP A 217 -10.26 17.28 3.85
CA ASP A 217 -10.42 16.94 2.43
C ASP A 217 -10.57 15.42 2.23
N PHE A 218 -9.80 14.63 2.95
CA PHE A 218 -9.91 13.18 2.95
C PHE A 218 -11.29 12.73 3.44
N LEU A 219 -11.77 13.26 4.57
CA LEU A 219 -13.08 12.92 5.11
C LEU A 219 -14.19 13.38 4.17
N ALA A 220 -14.13 14.59 3.61
CA ALA A 220 -15.10 15.08 2.65
C ALA A 220 -15.25 14.18 1.43
N PHE A 221 -14.12 13.72 0.88
CA PHE A 221 -14.10 12.75 -0.21
C PHE A 221 -14.79 11.44 0.19
N ARG A 222 -14.46 10.87 1.35
CA ARG A 222 -15.04 9.62 1.84
C ARG A 222 -16.55 9.74 2.05
N PHE A 223 -17.00 10.84 2.63
CA PHE A 223 -18.43 11.11 2.83
C PHE A 223 -19.15 11.28 1.49
N GLN A 224 -18.59 12.03 0.57
CA GLN A 224 -19.15 12.18 -0.78
C GLN A 224 -19.31 10.84 -1.49
N ARG A 225 -18.31 9.96 -1.43
CA ARG A 225 -18.41 8.61 -2.00
C ARG A 225 -19.49 7.75 -1.34
N ALA A 226 -19.79 8.00 -0.08
CA ALA A 226 -20.89 7.35 0.64
C ALA A 226 -22.27 8.00 0.39
N GLY A 227 -22.33 9.06 -0.40
CA GLY A 227 -23.56 9.81 -0.68
C GLY A 227 -23.98 10.73 0.46
N ALA A 228 -23.03 11.20 1.28
CA ALA A 228 -23.26 12.07 2.42
C ALA A 228 -22.42 13.35 2.33
N CYS A 229 -22.73 14.32 3.17
CA CYS A 229 -22.02 15.57 3.30
C CYS A 229 -21.28 15.62 4.63
N LEU A 230 -19.99 15.98 4.61
CA LEU A 230 -19.18 16.02 5.83
C LEU A 230 -19.72 17.07 6.83
N GLU A 231 -20.16 18.21 6.33
CA GLU A 231 -20.66 19.33 7.13
C GLU A 231 -21.95 18.99 7.92
N ASP A 232 -22.68 17.96 7.49
CA ASP A 232 -23.86 17.45 8.23
C ASP A 232 -23.48 16.61 9.45
N VAL A 233 -22.20 16.24 9.58
CA VAL A 233 -21.71 15.36 10.63
C VAL A 233 -20.62 16.01 11.48
N PHE A 234 -19.71 16.76 10.88
CA PHE A 234 -18.59 17.43 11.55
C PHE A 234 -18.73 18.94 11.44
N SER A 235 -18.56 19.64 12.57
CA SER A 235 -18.34 21.08 12.56
C SER A 235 -16.92 21.43 12.13
N PRO A 236 -16.65 22.66 11.63
CA PRO A 236 -15.29 23.07 11.24
C PRO A 236 -14.26 22.96 12.37
N ASP A 237 -14.63 23.32 13.60
CA ASP A 237 -13.77 23.20 14.78
C ASP A 237 -13.51 21.71 15.16
N GLY A 238 -14.46 20.82 14.91
CA GLY A 238 -14.27 19.38 15.07
C GLY A 238 -13.19 18.83 14.13
N ILE A 239 -13.15 19.28 12.88
CA ILE A 239 -12.12 18.90 11.91
C ILE A 239 -10.74 19.47 12.30
N GLU A 240 -10.69 20.72 12.75
CA GLU A 240 -9.43 21.33 13.24
C GLU A 240 -8.89 20.59 14.45
N GLU A 241 -9.73 20.27 15.41
CA GLU A 241 -9.32 19.51 16.61
C GLU A 241 -8.85 18.09 16.23
N LEU A 242 -9.48 17.44 15.27
CA LEU A 242 -9.06 16.14 14.78
C LEU A 242 -7.64 16.22 14.19
N HIS A 243 -7.35 17.26 13.41
CA HIS A 243 -6.00 17.51 12.91
C HIS A 243 -5.00 17.68 14.05
N ASP A 244 -5.33 18.46 15.07
CA ASP A 244 -4.45 18.74 16.21
C ASP A 244 -4.19 17.49 17.06
N GLN A 245 -5.19 16.65 17.25
CA GLN A 245 -5.06 15.37 17.97
C GLN A 245 -4.15 14.36 17.25
N LEU A 246 -3.93 14.52 15.95
CA LEU A 246 -3.00 13.70 15.18
C LEU A 246 -1.53 14.15 15.31
N ILE A 247 -1.28 15.26 16.01
CA ILE A 247 0.08 15.72 16.31
C ILE A 247 0.52 15.09 17.64
N VAL A 248 1.50 14.20 17.56
CA VAL A 248 2.02 13.46 18.72
C VAL A 248 3.39 13.99 19.13
N ALA A 249 3.53 14.35 20.42
CA ALA A 249 4.83 14.76 20.96
C ALA A 249 5.80 13.57 21.00
N ARG A 250 6.98 13.73 20.39
CA ARG A 250 8.09 12.79 20.50
C ARG A 250 9.17 13.37 21.41
N GLY A 251 9.06 13.10 22.72
CA GLY A 251 10.03 13.52 23.74
C GLY A 251 9.72 14.88 24.38
N LEU A 252 10.40 15.17 25.49
CA LEU A 252 10.14 16.32 26.37
C LEU A 252 10.43 17.71 25.74
N ASN A 253 11.18 17.77 24.63
CA ASN A 253 11.61 19.02 24.00
C ASN A 253 11.49 19.03 22.47
N SER A 254 10.73 18.11 21.86
CA SER A 254 10.58 18.07 20.40
C SER A 254 9.24 18.63 19.95
N ALA A 255 9.25 19.37 18.83
CA ALA A 255 8.04 19.70 18.11
C ALA A 255 7.26 18.40 17.79
N GLY A 256 5.93 18.43 17.95
CA GLY A 256 5.09 17.28 17.67
C GLY A 256 5.22 16.80 16.23
N VAL A 257 5.06 15.50 16.02
CA VAL A 257 5.04 14.89 14.70
C VAL A 257 3.60 14.63 14.31
N TYR A 258 3.20 15.11 13.13
CA TYR A 258 1.87 14.88 12.59
C TYR A 258 1.77 13.48 12.01
N LEU A 259 0.78 12.69 12.48
CA LEU A 259 0.54 11.31 12.11
C LEU A 259 -0.82 11.13 11.38
N GLY A 260 -1.20 12.08 10.56
CA GLY A 260 -2.45 12.11 9.81
C GLY A 260 -2.46 11.15 8.62
N TYR A 261 -2.35 9.85 8.90
CA TYR A 261 -2.51 8.81 7.89
C TYR A 261 -3.98 8.41 7.75
N PRO A 262 -4.40 7.88 6.60
CA PRO A 262 -5.80 7.49 6.35
C PRO A 262 -6.43 6.66 7.46
N LEU A 263 -5.71 5.66 7.98
CA LEU A 263 -6.23 4.82 9.06
C LEU A 263 -6.39 5.60 10.37
N ALA A 264 -5.44 6.44 10.73
CA ALA A 264 -5.49 7.25 11.94
C ALA A 264 -6.63 8.28 11.87
N ILE A 265 -6.77 8.98 10.75
CA ILE A 265 -7.87 9.93 10.51
C ILE A 265 -9.21 9.22 10.62
N SER A 266 -9.35 8.07 9.96
CA SER A 266 -10.59 7.28 9.99
C SER A 266 -10.92 6.80 11.40
N ASN A 267 -9.95 6.31 12.16
CA ASN A 267 -10.15 5.84 13.52
C ASN A 267 -10.62 6.97 14.45
N PHE A 268 -10.02 8.15 14.39
CA PHE A 268 -10.46 9.32 15.15
C PHE A 268 -11.87 9.75 14.78
N ALA A 269 -12.15 9.84 13.47
CA ALA A 269 -13.48 10.23 13.00
C ALA A 269 -14.56 9.24 13.44
N ILE A 270 -14.31 7.94 13.32
CA ILE A 270 -15.23 6.87 13.74
C ILE A 270 -15.48 6.94 15.26
N ALA A 271 -14.42 7.07 16.05
CA ALA A 271 -14.54 7.14 17.50
C ALA A 271 -15.35 8.38 17.94
N ALA A 272 -15.06 9.54 17.34
CA ALA A 272 -15.79 10.77 17.63
C ALA A 272 -17.27 10.69 17.21
N MET A 273 -17.56 10.13 16.04
CA MET A 273 -18.93 9.93 15.58
C MET A 273 -19.71 8.97 16.49
N ASN A 274 -19.09 7.87 16.90
CA ASN A 274 -19.72 6.92 17.82
C ASN A 274 -20.06 7.59 19.17
N LEU A 275 -19.14 8.40 19.71
CA LEU A 275 -19.37 9.13 20.95
C LEU A 275 -20.49 10.19 20.80
N ALA A 276 -20.45 10.98 19.72
CA ALA A 276 -21.49 11.98 19.46
C ALA A 276 -22.89 11.36 19.37
N ALA A 277 -23.00 10.22 18.69
CA ALA A 277 -24.27 9.50 18.59
C ALA A 277 -24.74 8.94 19.95
N GLU A 278 -23.85 8.43 20.77
CA GLU A 278 -24.16 7.94 22.13
C GLU A 278 -24.65 9.06 23.04
N LEU A 279 -24.08 10.25 22.91
CA LEU A 279 -24.47 11.43 23.67
C LEU A 279 -25.65 12.22 23.08
N GLY A 280 -26.10 11.84 21.87
CA GLY A 280 -27.21 12.49 21.18
C GLY A 280 -26.89 13.84 20.54
N PHE A 281 -25.62 14.11 20.24
CA PHE A 281 -25.20 15.34 19.56
C PHE A 281 -25.41 15.23 18.04
N ASP A 282 -25.91 16.29 17.43
CA ASP A 282 -26.17 16.33 15.98
C ASP A 282 -24.91 16.51 15.16
N LEU A 283 -23.88 17.12 15.73
CA LEU A 283 -22.58 17.35 15.10
C LEU A 283 -21.42 16.89 15.99
N VAL A 284 -20.37 16.45 15.36
CA VAL A 284 -19.07 16.19 16.01
C VAL A 284 -18.28 17.48 16.04
N ASP A 285 -18.19 18.08 17.22
CA ASP A 285 -17.43 19.31 17.49
C ASP A 285 -16.05 19.03 18.12
N ALA A 286 -15.30 20.09 18.41
CA ALA A 286 -14.00 19.98 19.04
C ALA A 286 -14.04 19.29 20.40
N ASP A 287 -15.10 19.54 21.20
CA ASP A 287 -15.22 18.95 22.54
C ASP A 287 -15.43 17.45 22.50
N ILE A 288 -16.19 16.96 21.52
CA ILE A 288 -16.36 15.53 21.28
C ILE A 288 -15.03 14.89 20.85
N VAL A 289 -14.32 15.53 19.92
CA VAL A 289 -13.03 15.00 19.43
C VAL A 289 -11.98 14.92 20.54
N ARG A 290 -11.93 15.88 21.47
CA ARG A 290 -11.00 15.86 22.62
C ARG A 290 -11.25 14.70 23.59
N GLN A 291 -12.46 14.19 23.64
CA GLN A 291 -12.84 13.11 24.56
C GLN A 291 -12.51 11.72 24.05
N VAL A 292 -12.16 11.57 22.77
CA VAL A 292 -11.85 10.26 22.19
C VAL A 292 -10.34 10.02 22.11
N GLN A 293 -9.96 8.76 22.38
CA GLN A 293 -8.61 8.23 22.17
C GLN A 293 -8.79 6.90 21.39
N PRO A 294 -8.63 6.92 20.07
CA PRO A 294 -8.87 5.76 19.21
C PRO A 294 -7.76 4.71 19.27
#